data_856f02d65c20f56fa15b6ec6cc3c54a7
#
_entry.id   856f02d65c20f56fa15b6ec6cc3c54a7
#
_cell.length_a   1.000
_cell.length_b   1.000
_cell.length_c   1.000
_cell.angle_alpha   90.00
_cell.angle_beta   90.00
_cell.angle_gamma   90.00
#
_symmetry.space_group_name_H-M   'P 1'
#
loop_
_entity.id
_entity.type
_entity.pdbx_description
1 polymer ?
#
loop_
_entity_poly.entity_id
_entity_poly.type
_entity_poly.pdbx_seq_one_letter_code
_entity_poly.pdbx_strand_id
1 'polypeptide(L)'
;EMCIRDRVIEFGCGTGIYSRMLFQTLHPEMLLLNDLCPEMKYCCEDLLKKEQVSFLPGDAETAPFPAESTLITSCSALQWFESPENFFKRCNALLNKQGYFAFSTFGKKNMKEIRRLTGNGLPYRSREELVTALSADFDILHSEEELIPLSFDNPIKVLYHLKQTGVTGISSGQLRTRRDLQRFSERYTQESVSYTHLRAHETRGNL
;
A
#
# COMPACT_ATOMS: atom_id res chain seq x y z
N GLU A 1 -13.13 -28.08 -8.84
CA GLU A 1 -12.76 -27.27 -7.67
C GLU A 1 -12.00 -26.04 -8.16
N MET A 2 -12.57 -24.84 -8.01
CA MET A 2 -11.88 -23.60 -8.34
C MET A 2 -10.84 -23.32 -7.24
N CYS A 3 -9.58 -23.12 -7.63
CA CYS A 3 -8.49 -22.87 -6.69
C CYS A 3 -8.28 -21.34 -6.54
N ILE A 4 -7.96 -20.85 -5.34
CA ILE A 4 -7.66 -19.43 -5.07
C ILE A 4 -6.59 -18.84 -6.02
N ARG A 5 -5.81 -19.67 -6.66
CA ARG A 5 -4.69 -19.31 -7.52
C ARG A 5 -5.00 -19.22 -9.03
N ASP A 6 -6.25 -19.52 -9.47
CA ASP A 6 -6.50 -19.60 -10.91
C ASP A 6 -6.32 -18.24 -11.59
N ARG A 7 -6.98 -17.18 -11.09
CA ARG A 7 -6.90 -15.83 -11.63
C ARG A 7 -6.62 -14.81 -10.54
N VAL A 8 -5.41 -14.34 -10.49
CA VAL A 8 -4.93 -13.39 -9.47
C VAL A 8 -4.73 -12.02 -10.08
N ILE A 9 -5.27 -11.00 -9.45
CA ILE A 9 -5.02 -9.59 -9.76
C ILE A 9 -4.28 -8.96 -8.59
N GLU A 10 -3.13 -8.36 -8.87
CA GLU A 10 -2.41 -7.51 -7.93
C GLU A 10 -2.49 -6.06 -8.40
N PHE A 11 -3.08 -5.17 -7.60
CA PHE A 11 -3.09 -3.74 -7.87
C PHE A 11 -2.02 -3.01 -7.04
N GLY A 12 -1.38 -2.00 -7.67
CA GLY A 12 -0.28 -1.27 -7.07
C GLY A 12 0.96 -2.15 -6.86
N CYS A 13 1.38 -2.89 -7.88
CA CYS A 13 2.48 -3.87 -7.77
C CYS A 13 3.85 -3.22 -7.51
N GLY A 14 4.03 -1.93 -7.83
CA GLY A 14 5.28 -1.20 -7.63
C GLY A 14 6.47 -1.92 -8.26
N THR A 15 7.53 -2.10 -7.49
CA THR A 15 8.74 -2.78 -7.96
C THR A 15 8.64 -4.31 -8.02
N GLY A 16 7.46 -4.88 -7.74
CA GLY A 16 7.18 -6.31 -7.89
C GLY A 16 7.72 -7.20 -6.76
N ILE A 17 8.02 -6.63 -5.59
CA ILE A 17 8.51 -7.43 -4.44
C ILE A 17 7.43 -8.41 -4.00
N TYR A 18 6.22 -7.91 -3.75
CA TYR A 18 5.07 -8.73 -3.36
C TYR A 18 4.62 -9.64 -4.51
N SER A 19 4.65 -9.15 -5.74
CA SER A 19 4.33 -9.94 -6.95
C SER A 19 5.17 -11.22 -7.06
N ARG A 20 6.48 -11.13 -6.75
CA ARG A 20 7.37 -12.31 -6.77
C ARG A 20 7.02 -13.31 -5.69
N MET A 21 6.66 -12.82 -4.49
CA MET A 21 6.20 -13.70 -3.40
C MET A 21 4.89 -14.38 -3.75
N LEU A 22 3.90 -13.64 -4.30
CA LEU A 22 2.64 -14.20 -4.80
C LEU A 22 2.89 -15.29 -5.83
N PHE A 23 3.69 -14.98 -6.85
CA PHE A 23 3.98 -15.93 -7.92
C PHE A 23 4.64 -17.21 -7.39
N GLN A 24 5.62 -17.08 -6.49
CA GLN A 24 6.34 -18.20 -5.91
C GLN A 24 5.50 -19.04 -4.94
N THR A 25 4.56 -18.42 -4.24
CA THR A 25 3.75 -19.12 -3.23
C THR A 25 2.49 -19.74 -3.81
N LEU A 26 1.79 -19.00 -4.67
CA LEU A 26 0.49 -19.43 -5.20
C LEU A 26 0.60 -20.19 -6.52
N HIS A 27 1.66 -19.96 -7.30
CA HIS A 27 1.82 -20.53 -8.66
C HIS A 27 0.57 -20.28 -9.51
N PRO A 28 0.14 -19.01 -9.69
CA PRO A 28 -1.12 -18.68 -10.34
C PRO A 28 -1.13 -19.11 -11.81
N GLU A 29 -2.30 -19.53 -12.31
CA GLU A 29 -2.49 -19.79 -13.74
C GLU A 29 -2.49 -18.50 -14.55
N MET A 30 -3.03 -17.41 -13.96
CA MET A 30 -3.00 -16.07 -14.50
C MET A 30 -2.68 -15.07 -13.38
N LEU A 31 -1.67 -14.24 -13.57
CA LEU A 31 -1.32 -13.14 -12.69
C LEU A 31 -1.35 -11.82 -13.48
N LEU A 32 -2.29 -10.96 -13.15
CA LEU A 32 -2.37 -9.61 -13.69
C LEU A 32 -1.76 -8.64 -12.69
N LEU A 33 -0.65 -8.02 -13.05
CA LEU A 33 -0.02 -6.93 -12.30
C LEU A 33 -0.58 -5.60 -12.79
N ASN A 34 -0.97 -4.72 -11.87
CA ASN A 34 -1.40 -3.38 -12.21
C ASN A 34 -0.61 -2.34 -11.39
N ASP A 35 -0.29 -1.24 -12.01
CA ASP A 35 0.25 -0.06 -11.32
C ASP A 35 -0.15 1.22 -12.06
N LEU A 36 -0.34 2.30 -11.30
CA LEU A 36 -0.62 3.63 -11.84
C LEU A 36 0.56 4.14 -12.68
N CYS A 37 1.78 3.80 -12.28
CA CYS A 37 3.02 4.18 -12.96
C CYS A 37 3.40 3.14 -14.01
N PRO A 38 3.30 3.42 -15.32
CA PRO A 38 3.61 2.45 -16.37
C PRO A 38 5.05 1.93 -16.34
N GLU A 39 5.98 2.73 -15.78
CA GLU A 39 7.40 2.40 -15.68
C GLU A 39 7.66 1.23 -14.72
N MET A 40 6.74 0.93 -13.81
CA MET A 40 6.84 -0.24 -12.91
C MET A 40 6.90 -1.56 -13.68
N LYS A 41 6.40 -1.59 -14.92
CA LYS A 41 6.57 -2.71 -15.84
C LYS A 41 8.03 -3.16 -15.96
N TYR A 42 8.96 -2.21 -16.05
CA TYR A 42 10.40 -2.52 -16.18
C TYR A 42 10.97 -3.18 -14.91
N CYS A 43 10.41 -2.86 -13.74
CA CYS A 43 10.81 -3.50 -12.50
C CYS A 43 10.33 -4.95 -12.38
N CYS A 44 9.33 -5.34 -13.18
CA CYS A 44 8.70 -6.67 -13.17
C CYS A 44 9.07 -7.52 -14.40
N GLU A 45 10.10 -7.15 -15.17
CA GLU A 45 10.47 -7.83 -16.44
C GLU A 45 10.75 -9.33 -16.26
N ASP A 46 11.31 -9.75 -15.16
CA ASP A 46 11.57 -11.15 -14.85
C ASP A 46 10.27 -11.97 -14.71
N LEU A 47 9.23 -11.39 -14.10
CA LEU A 47 7.91 -11.98 -14.01
C LEU A 47 7.20 -11.97 -15.37
N LEU A 48 7.30 -10.88 -16.12
CA LEU A 48 6.65 -10.72 -17.43
C LEU A 48 7.21 -11.64 -18.52
N LYS A 49 8.34 -12.32 -18.28
CA LYS A 49 8.83 -13.43 -19.13
C LYS A 49 8.03 -14.71 -18.96
N LYS A 50 7.16 -14.80 -17.96
CA LYS A 50 6.29 -15.94 -17.71
C LYS A 50 4.98 -15.73 -18.50
N GLU A 51 4.57 -16.72 -19.27
CA GLU A 51 3.37 -16.64 -20.14
C GLU A 51 2.09 -16.27 -19.40
N GLN A 52 1.96 -16.72 -18.13
CA GLN A 52 0.81 -16.46 -17.29
C GLN A 52 0.81 -15.09 -16.61
N VAL A 53 1.87 -14.28 -16.75
CA VAL A 53 1.97 -12.97 -16.10
C VAL A 53 1.79 -11.84 -17.13
N SER A 54 0.91 -10.92 -16.82
CA SER A 54 0.66 -9.72 -17.64
C SER A 54 0.69 -8.46 -16.81
N PHE A 55 0.86 -7.30 -17.45
CA PHE A 55 0.88 -5.99 -16.81
C PHE A 55 -0.14 -5.06 -17.46
N LEU A 56 -0.97 -4.42 -16.63
CA LEU A 56 -1.98 -3.44 -17.02
C LEU A 56 -1.64 -2.10 -16.35
N PRO A 57 -1.10 -1.12 -17.09
CA PRO A 57 -0.88 0.21 -16.53
C PRO A 57 -2.19 0.96 -16.33
N GLY A 58 -2.26 1.77 -15.29
CA GLY A 58 -3.38 2.68 -15.05
C GLY A 58 -3.92 2.61 -13.63
N ASP A 59 -4.87 3.48 -13.38
CA ASP A 59 -5.53 3.60 -12.08
C ASP A 59 -6.38 2.37 -11.77
N ALA A 60 -6.06 1.69 -10.69
CA ALA A 60 -6.78 0.49 -10.24
C ALA A 60 -8.27 0.76 -10.00
N GLU A 61 -8.66 1.99 -9.59
CA GLU A 61 -10.06 2.34 -9.34
C GLU A 61 -10.91 2.27 -10.63
N THR A 62 -10.28 2.40 -11.81
CA THR A 62 -10.98 2.43 -13.12
C THR A 62 -10.46 1.39 -14.13
N ALA A 63 -9.29 0.79 -13.90
CA ALA A 63 -8.65 -0.15 -14.83
C ALA A 63 -9.58 -1.32 -15.19
N PRO A 64 -9.64 -1.76 -16.46
CA PRO A 64 -10.53 -2.82 -16.90
C PRO A 64 -10.05 -4.22 -16.47
N PHE A 65 -10.13 -4.49 -15.17
CA PHE A 65 -9.79 -5.80 -14.63
C PHE A 65 -10.75 -6.89 -15.13
N PRO A 66 -10.24 -8.11 -15.37
CA PRO A 66 -11.07 -9.24 -15.77
C PRO A 66 -12.01 -9.67 -14.64
N ALA A 67 -13.22 -10.07 -15.01
CA ALA A 67 -14.17 -10.71 -14.11
C ALA A 67 -13.78 -12.16 -13.79
N GLU A 68 -14.50 -12.78 -12.84
CA GLU A 68 -14.31 -14.17 -12.40
C GLU A 68 -12.90 -14.40 -11.82
N SER A 69 -12.34 -13.37 -11.16
CA SER A 69 -11.07 -13.48 -10.47
C SER A 69 -11.22 -14.28 -9.18
N THR A 70 -10.19 -15.05 -8.83
CA THR A 70 -10.18 -15.87 -7.62
C THR A 70 -9.51 -15.15 -6.44
N LEU A 71 -8.63 -14.22 -6.75
CA LEU A 71 -7.98 -13.35 -5.76
C LEU A 71 -7.73 -11.98 -6.36
N ILE A 72 -8.16 -10.93 -5.65
CA ILE A 72 -7.72 -9.55 -5.88
C ILE A 72 -6.91 -9.13 -4.65
N THR A 73 -5.67 -8.70 -4.86
CA THR A 73 -4.77 -8.44 -3.73
C THR A 73 -3.86 -7.23 -3.95
N SER A 74 -3.31 -6.70 -2.86
CA SER A 74 -2.34 -5.61 -2.89
C SER A 74 -1.51 -5.53 -1.63
N CYS A 75 -0.32 -4.95 -1.76
CA CYS A 75 0.51 -4.59 -0.61
C CYS A 75 0.80 -3.09 -0.65
N SER A 76 0.22 -2.34 0.32
CA SER A 76 0.51 -0.92 0.54
C SER A 76 0.18 0.03 -0.63
N ALA A 77 -0.95 -0.19 -1.32
CA ALA A 77 -1.45 0.72 -2.37
C ALA A 77 -2.77 1.42 -2.00
N LEU A 78 -3.66 0.78 -1.25
CA LEU A 78 -5.01 1.27 -0.99
C LEU A 78 -5.07 2.68 -0.37
N GLN A 79 -4.08 3.09 0.40
CA GLN A 79 -4.02 4.43 1.01
C GLN A 79 -3.95 5.59 0.01
N TRP A 80 -3.71 5.32 -1.26
CA TRP A 80 -3.63 6.30 -2.34
C TRP A 80 -4.97 6.50 -3.07
N PHE A 81 -5.96 5.66 -2.79
CA PHE A 81 -7.25 5.66 -3.49
C PHE A 81 -8.11 6.86 -3.09
N GLU A 82 -8.82 7.40 -4.07
CA GLU A 82 -9.76 8.50 -3.86
C GLU A 82 -11.10 8.00 -3.31
N SER A 83 -11.56 6.86 -3.82
CA SER A 83 -12.87 6.28 -3.48
C SER A 83 -12.76 4.79 -3.15
N PRO A 84 -12.07 4.40 -2.07
CA PRO A 84 -11.84 2.99 -1.75
C PRO A 84 -13.14 2.20 -1.59
N GLU A 85 -14.23 2.79 -1.11
CA GLU A 85 -15.52 2.12 -0.97
C GLU A 85 -16.13 1.73 -2.33
N ASN A 86 -15.97 2.58 -3.35
CA ASN A 86 -16.41 2.25 -4.71
C ASN A 86 -15.54 1.14 -5.30
N PHE A 87 -14.25 1.15 -5.00
CA PHE A 87 -13.35 0.10 -5.41
C PHE A 87 -13.68 -1.24 -4.74
N PHE A 88 -14.08 -1.26 -3.46
CA PHE A 88 -14.51 -2.47 -2.77
C PHE A 88 -15.71 -3.12 -3.46
N LYS A 89 -16.76 -2.34 -3.77
CA LYS A 89 -17.92 -2.82 -4.53
C LYS A 89 -17.53 -3.39 -5.89
N ARG A 90 -16.58 -2.73 -6.55
CA ARG A 90 -16.06 -3.17 -7.82
C ARG A 90 -15.28 -4.48 -7.70
N CYS A 91 -14.42 -4.63 -6.68
CA CYS A 91 -13.72 -5.89 -6.41
C CYS A 91 -14.70 -7.03 -6.16
N ASN A 92 -15.77 -6.80 -5.39
CA ASN A 92 -16.83 -7.80 -5.19
C ASN A 92 -17.46 -8.24 -6.50
N ALA A 93 -17.77 -7.29 -7.41
CA ALA A 93 -18.34 -7.61 -8.73
C ALA A 93 -17.37 -8.33 -9.68
N LEU A 94 -16.07 -8.18 -9.50
CA LEU A 94 -15.03 -8.82 -10.32
C LEU A 94 -14.61 -10.19 -9.80
N LEU A 95 -14.82 -10.45 -8.52
CA LEU A 95 -14.52 -11.74 -7.91
C LEU A 95 -15.58 -12.79 -8.28
N ASN A 96 -15.16 -14.02 -8.39
CA ASN A 96 -16.09 -15.14 -8.43
C ASN A 96 -16.74 -15.35 -7.04
N LYS A 97 -17.75 -16.23 -6.96
CA LYS A 97 -18.52 -16.46 -5.72
C LYS A 97 -17.69 -16.95 -4.53
N GLN A 98 -16.51 -17.49 -4.76
CA GLN A 98 -15.59 -18.00 -3.73
C GLN A 98 -14.26 -17.25 -3.78
N GLY A 99 -14.22 -16.09 -4.41
CA GLY A 99 -13.03 -15.28 -4.54
C GLY A 99 -12.70 -14.52 -3.27
N TYR A 100 -11.45 -14.16 -3.14
CA TYR A 100 -10.92 -13.46 -1.99
C TYR A 100 -10.43 -12.06 -2.37
N PHE A 101 -10.69 -11.11 -1.49
CA PHE A 101 -10.09 -9.78 -1.53
C PHE A 101 -9.16 -9.65 -0.32
N ALA A 102 -7.87 -9.49 -0.57
CA ALA A 102 -6.85 -9.45 0.48
C ALA A 102 -5.87 -8.31 0.24
N PHE A 103 -5.64 -7.46 1.24
CA PHE A 103 -4.68 -6.37 1.09
C PHE A 103 -4.03 -5.97 2.41
N SER A 104 -2.87 -5.33 2.30
CA SER A 104 -2.30 -4.56 3.38
C SER A 104 -2.32 -3.07 3.06
N THR A 105 -2.50 -2.24 4.07
CA THR A 105 -2.48 -0.78 3.94
C THR A 105 -1.97 -0.12 5.20
N PHE A 106 -1.75 1.18 5.15
CA PHE A 106 -1.32 1.95 6.32
C PHE A 106 -2.52 2.52 7.08
N GLY A 107 -2.47 2.43 8.40
CA GLY A 107 -3.50 2.95 9.30
C GLY A 107 -3.23 4.38 9.78
N LYS A 108 -4.17 4.94 10.56
CA LYS A 108 -4.15 6.34 11.06
C LYS A 108 -2.90 6.72 11.86
N LYS A 109 -2.21 5.75 12.46
CA LYS A 109 -1.01 5.99 13.24
C LYS A 109 0.26 6.08 12.38
N ASN A 110 0.15 5.75 11.07
CA ASN A 110 1.29 5.82 10.18
C ASN A 110 1.83 7.23 10.06
N MET A 111 3.14 7.37 10.22
CA MET A 111 3.87 8.65 10.11
C MET A 111 3.26 9.79 10.92
N LYS A 112 2.71 9.48 12.09
CA LYS A 112 2.03 10.43 12.98
C LYS A 112 2.91 11.65 13.29
N GLU A 113 4.19 11.41 13.55
CA GLU A 113 5.18 12.45 13.89
C GLU A 113 5.41 13.39 12.71
N ILE A 114 5.56 12.83 11.48
CA ILE A 114 5.74 13.62 10.27
C ILE A 114 4.50 14.48 9.98
N ARG A 115 3.31 13.87 10.05
CA ARG A 115 2.05 14.61 9.82
C ARG A 115 1.86 15.75 10.80
N ARG A 116 2.21 15.53 12.09
CA ARG A 116 2.14 16.56 13.11
C ARG A 116 3.07 17.75 12.83
N LEU A 117 4.29 17.46 12.35
CA LEU A 117 5.30 18.48 12.08
C LEU A 117 5.09 19.25 10.79
N THR A 118 4.61 18.55 9.74
CA THR A 118 4.48 19.11 8.39
C THR A 118 3.05 19.56 8.06
N GLY A 119 2.05 19.12 8.83
CA GLY A 119 0.64 19.31 8.50
C GLY A 119 0.16 18.49 7.30
N ASN A 120 1.05 17.70 6.68
CA ASN A 120 0.78 16.92 5.47
C ASN A 120 0.71 15.42 5.77
N GLY A 121 -0.18 14.73 5.09
CA GLY A 121 -0.33 13.28 5.21
C GLY A 121 -1.50 12.79 4.38
N LEU A 122 -1.53 11.50 4.13
CA LEU A 122 -2.68 10.87 3.49
C LEU A 122 -3.85 10.73 4.48
N PRO A 123 -5.09 10.68 3.99
CA PRO A 123 -6.28 10.46 4.81
C PRO A 123 -6.39 8.98 5.19
N TYR A 124 -5.42 8.48 5.96
CA TYR A 124 -5.42 7.08 6.39
C TYR A 124 -6.70 6.71 7.13
N ARG A 125 -7.22 5.53 6.84
CA ARG A 125 -8.36 4.95 7.53
C ARG A 125 -7.94 4.08 8.70
N SER A 126 -8.79 3.97 9.72
CA SER A 126 -8.56 3.00 10.78
C SER A 126 -9.02 1.60 10.32
N ARG A 127 -8.55 0.58 11.03
CA ARG A 127 -8.99 -0.79 10.82
C ARG A 127 -10.52 -0.92 10.92
N GLU A 128 -11.13 -0.29 11.91
CA GLU A 128 -12.57 -0.31 12.15
C GLU A 128 -13.35 0.34 10.99
N GLU A 129 -12.85 1.46 10.45
CA GLU A 129 -13.45 2.12 9.29
C GLU A 129 -13.39 1.24 8.05
N LEU A 130 -12.25 0.58 7.82
CA LEU A 130 -12.09 -0.34 6.67
C LEU A 130 -12.98 -1.58 6.83
N VAL A 131 -13.00 -2.20 8.00
CA VAL A 131 -13.87 -3.35 8.29
C VAL A 131 -15.34 -2.98 8.08
N THR A 132 -15.78 -1.83 8.59
CA THR A 132 -17.16 -1.36 8.41
C THR A 132 -17.50 -1.16 6.93
N ALA A 133 -16.60 -0.55 6.17
CA ALA A 133 -16.81 -0.31 4.74
C ALA A 133 -16.86 -1.62 3.94
N LEU A 134 -15.99 -2.58 4.26
CA LEU A 134 -15.91 -3.87 3.57
C LEU A 134 -17.07 -4.80 3.93
N SER A 135 -17.57 -4.78 5.18
CA SER A 135 -18.66 -5.65 5.63
C SER A 135 -19.99 -5.43 4.90
N ALA A 136 -20.10 -4.38 4.09
CA ALA A 136 -21.25 -4.18 3.22
C ALA A 136 -21.28 -5.16 2.02
N ASP A 137 -20.10 -5.60 1.57
CA ASP A 137 -19.92 -6.36 0.34
C ASP A 137 -19.14 -7.68 0.54
N PHE A 138 -18.50 -7.89 1.71
CA PHE A 138 -17.62 -9.03 2.01
C PHE A 138 -17.86 -9.61 3.40
N ASP A 139 -17.67 -10.91 3.52
CA ASP A 139 -17.50 -11.59 4.80
C ASP A 139 -16.04 -11.44 5.26
N ILE A 140 -15.81 -10.80 6.40
CA ILE A 140 -14.46 -10.54 6.91
C ILE A 140 -13.90 -11.79 7.56
N LEU A 141 -12.91 -12.40 6.94
CA LEU A 141 -12.26 -13.63 7.45
C LEU A 141 -11.16 -13.31 8.46
N HIS A 142 -10.40 -12.25 8.21
CA HIS A 142 -9.28 -11.84 9.06
C HIS A 142 -9.07 -10.34 8.99
N SER A 143 -8.72 -9.71 10.10
CA SER A 143 -8.38 -8.30 10.17
C SER A 143 -7.51 -8.03 11.38
N GLU A 144 -6.31 -7.51 11.16
CA GLU A 144 -5.38 -7.13 12.23
C GLU A 144 -4.72 -5.78 11.97
N GLU A 145 -4.20 -5.15 13.00
CA GLU A 145 -3.40 -3.92 12.94
C GLU A 145 -2.17 -4.10 13.83
N GLU A 146 -0.99 -3.89 13.25
CA GLU A 146 0.26 -3.93 13.97
C GLU A 146 0.97 -2.57 13.89
N LEU A 147 1.60 -2.16 15.00
CA LEU A 147 2.45 -0.99 15.05
C LEU A 147 3.92 -1.42 15.00
N ILE A 148 4.58 -1.12 13.90
CA ILE A 148 6.00 -1.41 13.70
C ILE A 148 6.80 -0.13 13.95
N PRO A 149 7.50 0.01 15.09
CA PRO A 149 8.34 1.16 15.34
C PRO A 149 9.62 1.07 14.50
N LEU A 150 9.90 2.11 13.73
CA LEU A 150 11.18 2.28 13.04
C LEU A 150 12.04 3.26 13.81
N SER A 151 13.30 2.92 14.04
CA SER A 151 14.27 3.77 14.73
C SER A 151 15.27 4.36 13.72
N PHE A 152 15.54 5.65 13.85
CA PHE A 152 16.49 6.37 13.00
C PHE A 152 17.47 7.18 13.86
N ASP A 153 18.73 7.24 13.44
CA ASP A 153 19.79 7.95 14.19
C ASP A 153 19.60 9.49 14.14
N ASN A 154 18.91 9.99 13.14
CA ASN A 154 18.62 11.42 13.00
C ASN A 154 17.37 11.67 12.12
N PRO A 155 16.74 12.86 12.24
CA PRO A 155 15.54 13.20 11.49
C PRO A 155 15.68 13.19 9.97
N ILE A 156 16.87 13.43 9.44
CA ILE A 156 17.11 13.43 7.99
C ILE A 156 17.01 12.01 7.42
N LYS A 157 17.43 10.99 8.17
CA LYS A 157 17.25 9.59 7.77
C LYS A 157 15.79 9.20 7.68
N VAL A 158 14.91 9.78 8.49
CA VAL A 158 13.45 9.58 8.36
C VAL A 158 12.96 10.09 7.00
N LEU A 159 13.34 11.31 6.62
CA LEU A 159 12.97 11.87 5.31
C LEU A 159 13.55 11.08 4.14
N TYR A 160 14.77 10.56 4.30
CA TYR A 160 15.38 9.69 3.30
C TYR A 160 14.62 8.36 3.13
N HIS A 161 14.21 7.76 4.25
CA HIS A 161 13.37 6.56 4.25
C HIS A 161 12.05 6.79 3.52
N LEU A 162 11.35 7.92 3.81
CA LEU A 162 10.12 8.31 3.13
C LEU A 162 10.31 8.43 1.60
N LYS A 163 11.43 9.01 1.18
CA LYS A 163 11.77 9.12 -0.24
C LYS A 163 11.99 7.74 -0.87
N GLN A 164 12.65 6.83 -0.18
CA GLN A 164 12.91 5.46 -0.68
C GLN A 164 11.65 4.61 -0.76
N THR A 165 10.70 4.82 0.16
CA THR A 165 9.42 4.09 0.17
C THR A 165 8.34 4.71 -0.73
N GLY A 166 8.70 5.70 -1.56
CA GLY A 166 7.79 6.30 -2.53
C GLY A 166 6.81 7.33 -1.94
N VAL A 167 6.89 7.62 -0.63
CA VAL A 167 5.98 8.56 0.06
C VAL A 167 6.44 10.03 -0.13
N THR A 168 6.81 10.38 -1.36
CA THR A 168 7.40 11.70 -1.67
C THR A 168 6.39 12.85 -1.68
N GLY A 169 5.11 12.58 -1.89
CA GLY A 169 4.04 13.59 -1.93
C GLY A 169 3.83 14.35 -0.62
N ILE A 170 4.21 13.75 0.51
CA ILE A 170 4.03 14.34 1.84
C ILE A 170 5.05 15.44 2.13
N SER A 171 6.24 15.39 1.53
CA SER A 171 7.35 16.30 1.84
C SER A 171 7.60 17.38 0.80
N SER A 172 6.97 17.34 -0.38
CA SER A 172 7.33 18.18 -1.52
C SER A 172 6.95 19.66 -1.40
N GLY A 173 6.07 20.02 -0.45
CA GLY A 173 5.59 21.41 -0.31
C GLY A 173 6.40 22.31 0.63
N GLN A 174 6.99 21.78 1.69
CA GLN A 174 7.55 22.60 2.79
C GLN A 174 9.05 22.41 3.07
N LEU A 175 9.69 21.38 2.51
CA LEU A 175 11.10 21.04 2.79
C LEU A 175 11.99 21.24 1.56
N ARG A 176 11.94 22.44 0.97
CA ARG A 176 12.68 22.76 -0.28
C ARG A 176 14.06 23.35 -0.05
N THR A 177 14.28 23.96 1.10
CA THR A 177 15.55 24.66 1.37
C THR A 177 16.34 23.97 2.51
N ARG A 178 17.64 24.24 2.56
CA ARG A 178 18.49 23.82 3.70
C ARG A 178 17.95 24.30 5.05
N ARG A 179 17.36 25.48 5.08
CA ARG A 179 16.77 26.09 6.27
C ARG A 179 15.52 25.35 6.73
N ASP A 180 14.70 24.87 5.78
CA ASP A 180 13.51 24.07 6.11
C ASP A 180 13.89 22.72 6.69
N LEU A 181 14.91 22.06 6.15
CA LEU A 181 15.45 20.80 6.66
C LEU A 181 16.02 20.98 8.08
N GLN A 182 16.72 22.09 8.34
CA GLN A 182 17.26 22.38 9.66
C GLN A 182 16.12 22.60 10.68
N ARG A 183 15.13 23.43 10.36
CA ARG A 183 13.94 23.66 11.19
C ARG A 183 13.16 22.37 11.46
N PHE A 184 12.99 21.53 10.44
CA PHE A 184 12.37 20.23 10.59
C PHE A 184 13.15 19.37 11.58
N SER A 185 14.48 19.30 11.41
CA SER A 185 15.35 18.50 12.27
C SER A 185 15.29 18.96 13.74
N GLU A 186 15.34 20.26 13.98
CA GLU A 186 15.24 20.85 15.34
C GLU A 186 13.89 20.52 15.98
N ARG A 187 12.79 20.77 15.28
CA ARG A 187 11.43 20.48 15.77
C ARG A 187 11.20 18.99 15.99
N TYR A 188 11.64 18.15 15.06
CA TYR A 188 11.52 16.69 15.19
C TYR A 188 12.26 16.17 16.41
N THR A 189 13.47 16.67 16.66
CA THR A 189 14.25 16.34 17.84
C THR A 189 13.56 16.79 19.13
N GLN A 190 13.06 18.03 19.18
CA GLN A 190 12.36 18.58 20.36
C GLN A 190 11.08 17.81 20.71
N GLU A 191 10.28 17.43 19.70
CA GLU A 191 9.02 16.70 19.92
C GLU A 191 9.24 15.20 20.20
N SER A 192 10.37 14.64 19.76
CA SER A 192 10.71 13.22 19.92
C SER A 192 11.59 12.93 21.13
N VAL A 193 12.09 13.94 21.86
CA VAL A 193 12.99 13.82 23.03
C VAL A 193 12.34 13.12 24.24
N SER A 194 11.01 12.91 24.25
CA SER A 194 10.38 12.01 25.24
C SER A 194 10.71 10.53 25.02
N TYR A 195 11.33 10.16 23.91
CA TYR A 195 11.64 8.78 23.54
C TYR A 195 13.07 8.71 23.04
N THR A 196 13.87 7.87 23.67
CA THR A 196 15.29 7.63 23.40
C THR A 196 15.60 7.10 21.99
N HIS A 197 14.58 6.90 21.14
CA HIS A 197 14.69 6.54 19.73
C HIS A 197 13.60 7.24 18.92
N LEU A 198 13.99 7.83 17.79
CA LEU A 198 13.07 8.34 16.78
C LEU A 198 12.26 7.18 16.23
N ARG A 199 10.95 7.16 16.47
CA ARG A 199 10.05 6.10 16.00
C ARG A 199 9.18 6.63 14.88
N ALA A 200 9.25 6.00 13.72
CA ALA A 200 8.19 6.06 12.74
C ALA A 200 7.33 4.80 12.94
N HIS A 201 6.02 4.96 12.93
CA HIS A 201 5.10 3.84 13.05
C HIS A 201 4.60 3.49 11.66
N GLU A 202 4.94 2.31 11.18
CA GLU A 202 4.25 1.69 10.07
C GLU A 202 3.12 0.81 10.63
N THR A 203 1.91 1.02 10.14
CA THR A 203 0.78 0.15 10.47
C THR A 203 0.59 -0.78 9.29
N ARG A 204 0.75 -2.06 9.51
CA ARG A 204 0.35 -3.09 8.55
C ARG A 204 -1.00 -3.63 9.00
N GLY A 205 -2.00 -3.53 8.13
CA GLY A 205 -3.28 -4.24 8.27
C GLY A 205 -3.30 -5.35 7.23
N ASN A 206 -3.61 -6.55 7.65
CA ASN A 206 -4.00 -7.64 6.77
C ASN A 206 -5.52 -7.80 6.93
N LEU A 207 -6.26 -7.68 5.84
CA LEU A 207 -7.69 -7.91 5.76
C LEU A 207 -7.94 -9.04 4.78
#